data_668b1bc27a81b7edb20296dc5bc6ca91
#
_entry.id   668b1bc27a81b7edb20296dc5bc6ca91
#
_cell.length_a   1.000
_cell.length_b   1.000
_cell.length_c   1.000
_cell.angle_alpha   90.00
_cell.angle_beta   90.00
_cell.angle_gamma   90.00
#
_symmetry.space_group_name_H-M   'P 1'
#
loop_
_entity.id
_entity.type
_entity.pdbx_description
1 polymer ?
#
loop_
_entity_poly.entity_id
_entity_poly.type
_entity_poly.pdbx_seq_one_letter_code
_entity_poly.pdbx_strand_id
1 'polypeptide(L)'
;MIFSHTMDIRQLESLCKVAELGSFSLAAEALFLTQPTVSAHINSLERALGAKLFDRMGRKVVLTPTGEVLYRYARQILALREEALNALQDLSSLTGEVLTASSTIPGEYLLPRLLAAFNRKVSPLKVKVTITDSEGVLNLLLRGDVELGFVGMKQDEDRLEFFPIYHDSVIIVAPRGHPLAGKEVPWEDFKSTPLVMRERGSGTRRAFERGLKEAGYNPSRLTVGAEFGSSAAVKEAVKAGLGVGVISDLAAKGELGRDLMEVKVKGMKPISRTFYLVKRRGKTLTPAASRLVDFTLSEAAQ
;
A
#
# COMPACT_ATOMS: atom_id res chain seq x y z
N MET A 1 30.48 -15.90 27.91
CA MET A 1 29.72 -16.15 29.15
C MET A 1 28.30 -15.64 28.92
N ILE A 2 27.37 -16.54 28.56
CA ILE A 2 25.97 -16.20 28.28
C ILE A 2 25.33 -15.95 29.64
N PHE A 3 24.84 -14.73 29.86
CA PHE A 3 24.11 -14.36 31.07
C PHE A 3 22.81 -15.16 31.16
N SER A 4 22.84 -16.27 31.89
CA SER A 4 21.70 -17.13 32.18
C SER A 4 20.79 -16.57 33.28
N HIS A 5 20.59 -15.26 33.35
CA HIS A 5 19.70 -14.66 34.34
C HIS A 5 18.64 -13.85 33.61
N THR A 6 17.50 -14.48 33.43
CA THR A 6 16.30 -13.85 32.84
C THR A 6 15.80 -12.74 33.75
N MET A 7 15.90 -11.52 33.25
CA MET A 7 15.27 -10.34 33.83
C MET A 7 13.84 -10.27 33.25
N ASP A 8 12.83 -10.52 34.09
CA ASP A 8 11.43 -10.52 33.69
C ASP A 8 10.85 -9.10 33.72
N ILE A 9 9.93 -8.80 32.82
CA ILE A 9 9.18 -7.56 32.75
C ILE A 9 8.46 -7.25 34.08
N ARG A 10 7.84 -8.27 34.71
CA ARG A 10 7.17 -8.11 36.02
C ARG A 10 8.14 -7.69 37.13
N GLN A 11 9.38 -8.13 37.08
CA GLN A 11 10.43 -7.72 38.03
C GLN A 11 10.79 -6.26 37.81
N LEU A 12 10.88 -5.78 36.54
CA LEU A 12 11.10 -4.39 36.22
C LEU A 12 9.94 -3.49 36.63
N GLU A 13 8.68 -3.94 36.46
CA GLU A 13 7.52 -3.24 36.96
C GLU A 13 7.55 -3.09 38.48
N SER A 14 7.91 -4.16 39.21
CA SER A 14 8.08 -4.14 40.66
C SER A 14 9.20 -3.19 41.09
N LEU A 15 10.34 -3.20 40.42
CA LEU A 15 11.45 -2.27 40.68
C LEU A 15 10.98 -0.81 40.53
N CYS A 16 10.33 -0.50 39.42
CA CYS A 16 9.86 0.86 39.16
C CYS A 16 8.84 1.33 40.21
N LYS A 17 7.88 0.48 40.57
CA LYS A 17 6.88 0.83 41.59
C LYS A 17 7.43 1.01 42.99
N VAL A 18 8.38 0.17 43.40
CA VAL A 18 9.06 0.32 44.69
C VAL A 18 9.89 1.61 44.70
N ALA A 19 10.56 1.96 43.60
CA ALA A 19 11.33 3.21 43.52
C ALA A 19 10.44 4.46 43.54
N GLU A 20 9.30 4.43 42.82
CA GLU A 20 8.35 5.53 42.79
C GLU A 20 7.67 5.80 44.12
N LEU A 21 7.28 4.76 44.86
CA LEU A 21 6.47 4.84 46.05
C LEU A 21 7.31 4.79 47.34
N GLY A 22 8.60 4.43 47.25
CA GLY A 22 9.50 4.28 48.41
C GLY A 22 9.09 3.23 49.43
N SER A 23 8.22 2.27 49.01
CA SER A 23 7.62 1.27 49.88
C SER A 23 7.26 0.00 49.13
N PHE A 24 7.69 -1.13 49.64
CA PHE A 24 7.31 -2.46 49.08
C PHE A 24 5.80 -2.78 49.24
N SER A 25 5.21 -2.32 50.34
CA SER A 25 3.79 -2.56 50.61
C SER A 25 2.89 -1.74 49.66
N LEU A 26 3.20 -0.44 49.50
CA LEU A 26 2.44 0.42 48.56
C LEU A 26 2.65 -0.01 47.11
N ALA A 27 3.86 -0.48 46.75
CA ALA A 27 4.12 -1.00 45.41
C ALA A 27 3.34 -2.29 45.15
N ALA A 28 3.20 -3.17 46.14
CA ALA A 28 2.42 -4.38 46.02
C ALA A 28 0.92 -4.08 45.83
N GLU A 29 0.38 -3.14 46.58
CA GLU A 29 -1.00 -2.70 46.43
C GLU A 29 -1.25 -2.09 45.03
N ALA A 30 -0.36 -1.20 44.58
CA ALA A 30 -0.45 -0.56 43.26
C ALA A 30 -0.35 -1.56 42.08
N LEU A 31 0.34 -2.68 42.27
CA LEU A 31 0.52 -3.74 41.27
C LEU A 31 -0.48 -4.89 41.41
N PHE A 32 -1.41 -4.82 42.37
CA PHE A 32 -2.34 -5.91 42.72
C PHE A 32 -1.62 -7.24 43.05
N LEU A 33 -0.45 -7.11 43.73
CA LEU A 33 0.37 -8.24 44.19
C LEU A 33 0.46 -8.27 45.70
N THR A 34 1.04 -9.37 46.24
CA THR A 34 1.41 -9.41 47.65
C THR A 34 2.78 -8.82 47.89
N GLN A 35 3.03 -8.24 49.05
CA GLN A 35 4.34 -7.68 49.41
C GLN A 35 5.46 -8.75 49.35
N PRO A 36 5.28 -10.02 49.78
CA PRO A 36 6.27 -11.05 49.55
C PRO A 36 6.63 -11.30 48.09
N THR A 37 5.64 -11.20 47.17
CA THR A 37 5.85 -11.34 45.72
C THR A 37 6.73 -10.23 45.19
N VAL A 38 6.45 -8.96 45.53
CA VAL A 38 7.28 -7.82 45.14
C VAL A 38 8.70 -7.96 45.71
N SER A 39 8.84 -8.38 46.95
CA SER A 39 10.13 -8.64 47.56
C SER A 39 10.90 -9.77 46.85
N ALA A 40 10.19 -10.83 46.44
CA ALA A 40 10.81 -11.94 45.69
C ALA A 40 11.31 -11.46 44.31
N HIS A 41 10.56 -10.59 43.60
CA HIS A 41 10.96 -9.99 42.34
C HIS A 41 12.28 -9.20 42.50
N ILE A 42 12.33 -8.33 43.50
CA ILE A 42 13.55 -7.50 43.76
C ILE A 42 14.72 -8.38 44.18
N ASN A 43 14.53 -9.33 45.09
CA ASN A 43 15.59 -10.26 45.52
C ASN A 43 16.12 -11.11 44.33
N SER A 44 15.25 -11.46 43.37
CA SER A 44 15.65 -12.17 42.17
C SER A 44 16.53 -11.30 41.26
N LEU A 45 16.17 -10.03 41.05
CA LEU A 45 17.00 -9.07 40.32
C LEU A 45 18.36 -8.85 41.01
N GLU A 46 18.37 -8.63 42.35
CA GLU A 46 19.58 -8.41 43.11
C GLU A 46 20.52 -9.62 43.01
N ARG A 47 19.98 -10.83 43.11
CA ARG A 47 20.77 -12.06 42.93
C ARG A 47 21.33 -12.21 41.52
N ALA A 48 20.53 -11.90 40.52
CA ALA A 48 20.95 -11.97 39.13
C ALA A 48 22.07 -10.99 38.80
N LEU A 49 22.02 -9.79 39.40
CA LEU A 49 23.00 -8.73 39.18
C LEU A 49 24.18 -8.76 40.16
N GLY A 50 24.11 -9.56 41.21
CA GLY A 50 25.13 -9.62 42.27
C GLY A 50 25.25 -8.32 43.08
N ALA A 51 24.22 -7.45 43.07
CA ALA A 51 24.25 -6.17 43.69
C ALA A 51 22.90 -5.79 44.32
N LYS A 52 22.92 -5.01 45.40
CA LYS A 52 21.74 -4.42 45.99
C LYS A 52 21.17 -3.31 45.10
N LEU A 53 19.83 -3.27 44.97
CA LEU A 53 19.11 -2.25 44.22
C LEU A 53 18.47 -1.21 45.13
N PHE A 54 18.18 -1.59 46.37
CA PHE A 54 17.55 -0.71 47.35
C PHE A 54 18.28 -0.73 48.69
N ASP A 55 18.35 0.42 49.29
CA ASP A 55 18.76 0.64 50.69
C ASP A 55 17.54 0.93 51.55
N ARG A 56 17.56 0.46 52.81
CA ARG A 56 16.56 0.76 53.80
C ARG A 56 17.06 1.90 54.72
N MET A 57 16.50 3.08 54.56
CA MET A 57 16.79 4.23 55.41
C MET A 57 15.61 4.49 56.37
N GLY A 58 15.63 3.77 57.51
CA GLY A 58 14.53 3.84 58.49
C GLY A 58 13.23 3.25 57.90
N ARG A 59 12.22 4.10 57.73
CA ARG A 59 10.93 3.71 57.12
C ARG A 59 10.86 3.89 55.61
N LYS A 60 11.88 4.48 55.00
CA LYS A 60 11.93 4.70 53.54
C LYS A 60 12.83 3.70 52.84
N VAL A 61 12.45 3.37 51.62
CA VAL A 61 13.24 2.56 50.70
C VAL A 61 13.74 3.47 49.59
N VAL A 62 15.06 3.52 49.37
CA VAL A 62 15.68 4.36 48.34
C VAL A 62 16.52 3.48 47.41
N LEU A 63 16.69 3.94 46.18
CA LEU A 63 17.56 3.24 45.23
C LEU A 63 19.06 3.36 45.62
N THR A 64 19.80 2.30 45.43
CA THR A 64 21.27 2.35 45.41
C THR A 64 21.74 2.96 44.08
N PRO A 65 23.03 3.32 43.91
CA PRO A 65 23.56 3.73 42.60
C PRO A 65 23.33 2.69 41.49
N THR A 66 23.44 1.39 41.79
CA THR A 66 23.09 0.30 40.86
C THR A 66 21.59 0.28 40.57
N GLY A 67 20.76 0.48 41.57
CA GLY A 67 19.32 0.60 41.46
C GLY A 67 18.89 1.76 40.55
N GLU A 68 19.52 2.93 40.67
CA GLU A 68 19.25 4.09 39.80
C GLU A 68 19.55 3.82 38.35
N VAL A 69 20.67 3.16 38.07
CA VAL A 69 21.02 2.75 36.69
C VAL A 69 19.95 1.81 36.14
N LEU A 70 19.62 0.75 36.88
CA LEU A 70 18.61 -0.22 36.42
C LEU A 70 17.24 0.41 36.27
N TYR A 71 16.82 1.28 37.22
CA TYR A 71 15.53 2.01 37.17
C TYR A 71 15.37 2.82 35.89
N ARG A 72 16.40 3.56 35.49
CA ARG A 72 16.41 4.36 34.26
C ARG A 72 16.17 3.47 33.00
N TYR A 73 16.89 2.34 32.90
CA TYR A 73 16.71 1.41 31.77
C TYR A 73 15.39 0.63 31.86
N ALA A 74 14.95 0.25 33.06
CA ALA A 74 13.67 -0.42 33.27
C ALA A 74 12.50 0.43 32.76
N ARG A 75 12.51 1.74 33.04
CA ARG A 75 11.50 2.69 32.51
C ARG A 75 11.50 2.75 30.99
N GLN A 76 12.67 2.73 30.35
CA GLN A 76 12.77 2.75 28.88
C GLN A 76 12.24 1.42 28.27
N ILE A 77 12.59 0.28 28.86
CA ILE A 77 12.10 -1.03 28.43
C ILE A 77 10.57 -1.11 28.55
N LEU A 78 10.02 -0.69 29.69
CA LEU A 78 8.58 -0.70 29.91
C LEU A 78 7.85 0.27 28.96
N ALA A 79 8.40 1.46 28.71
CA ALA A 79 7.85 2.41 27.75
C ALA A 79 7.85 1.84 26.31
N LEU A 80 8.95 1.21 25.88
CA LEU A 80 9.05 0.59 24.57
C LEU A 80 8.07 -0.59 24.42
N ARG A 81 7.85 -1.37 25.50
CA ARG A 81 6.82 -2.43 25.52
C ARG A 81 5.43 -1.83 25.30
N GLU A 82 5.07 -0.78 25.99
CA GLU A 82 3.78 -0.11 25.85
C GLU A 82 3.61 0.47 24.43
N GLU A 83 4.65 1.09 23.90
CA GLU A 83 4.64 1.58 22.51
C GLU A 83 4.39 0.44 21.51
N ALA A 84 5.04 -0.71 21.69
CA ALA A 84 4.82 -1.88 20.84
C ALA A 84 3.38 -2.43 20.95
N LEU A 85 2.82 -2.48 22.17
CA LEU A 85 1.44 -2.93 22.38
C LEU A 85 0.43 -1.95 21.75
N ASN A 86 0.64 -0.64 21.88
CA ASN A 86 -0.20 0.37 21.26
C ASN A 86 -0.12 0.28 19.72
N ALA A 87 1.08 0.11 19.16
CA ALA A 87 1.26 -0.08 17.72
C ALA A 87 0.52 -1.34 17.19
N LEU A 88 0.50 -2.42 17.98
CA LEU A 88 -0.27 -3.62 17.64
C LEU A 88 -1.80 -3.39 17.74
N GLN A 89 -2.26 -2.61 18.73
CA GLN A 89 -3.66 -2.22 18.83
C GLN A 89 -4.10 -1.33 17.68
N ASP A 90 -3.26 -0.37 17.25
CA ASP A 90 -3.50 0.46 16.08
C ASP A 90 -3.59 -0.36 14.80
N LEU A 91 -2.76 -1.39 14.65
CA LEU A 91 -2.86 -2.35 13.53
C LEU A 91 -4.16 -3.15 13.56
N SER A 92 -4.71 -3.45 14.74
CA SER A 92 -5.99 -4.16 14.90
C SER A 92 -7.20 -3.24 14.76
N SER A 93 -7.00 -1.92 14.83
CA SER A 93 -8.06 -0.95 14.66
C SER A 93 -8.49 -0.83 13.21
N LEU A 94 -9.79 -0.63 12.97
CA LEU A 94 -10.36 -0.36 11.63
C LEU A 94 -9.95 1.01 11.06
N THR A 95 -9.20 1.79 11.84
CA THR A 95 -8.75 3.16 11.55
C THR A 95 -7.30 3.22 11.06
N GLY A 96 -6.64 2.07 10.86
CA GLY A 96 -5.27 1.99 10.36
C GLY A 96 -5.07 2.59 8.96
N GLU A 97 -3.84 3.00 8.64
CA GLU A 97 -3.45 3.42 7.29
C GLU A 97 -3.21 2.20 6.41
N VAL A 98 -3.88 2.13 5.24
CA VAL A 98 -3.64 1.10 4.23
C VAL A 98 -2.66 1.61 3.19
N LEU A 99 -1.50 0.96 3.10
CA LEU A 99 -0.51 1.25 2.08
C LEU A 99 -0.85 0.50 0.79
N THR A 100 -1.12 1.24 -0.27
CA THR A 100 -1.50 0.71 -1.58
C THR A 100 -0.61 1.26 -2.68
N ALA A 101 -0.44 0.47 -3.74
CA ALA A 101 0.13 0.95 -4.98
C ALA A 101 -0.88 0.78 -6.12
N SER A 102 -0.85 1.66 -7.09
CA SER A 102 -1.73 1.56 -8.26
C SER A 102 -1.01 1.93 -9.54
N SER A 103 -1.34 1.22 -10.62
CA SER A 103 -1.00 1.70 -11.94
C SER A 103 -1.87 2.91 -12.30
N THR A 104 -1.40 3.72 -13.25
CA THR A 104 -1.96 5.06 -13.53
C THR A 104 -3.47 5.09 -13.71
N ILE A 105 -4.05 4.25 -14.57
CA ILE A 105 -5.49 4.32 -14.85
C ILE A 105 -6.33 3.91 -13.63
N PRO A 106 -6.13 2.76 -12.99
CA PRO A 106 -6.87 2.45 -11.76
C PRO A 106 -6.66 3.49 -10.67
N GLY A 107 -5.43 4.03 -10.51
CA GLY A 107 -5.11 5.01 -9.47
C GLY A 107 -5.74 6.38 -9.67
N GLU A 108 -5.80 6.85 -10.92
CA GLU A 108 -6.34 8.18 -11.25
C GLU A 108 -7.86 8.19 -11.43
N TYR A 109 -8.46 7.11 -11.96
CA TYR A 109 -9.86 7.14 -12.40
C TYR A 109 -10.78 6.17 -11.64
N LEU A 110 -10.28 5.04 -11.13
CA LEU A 110 -11.09 4.03 -10.46
C LEU A 110 -11.00 4.15 -8.93
N LEU A 111 -9.78 4.14 -8.39
CA LEU A 111 -9.54 4.08 -6.95
C LEU A 111 -10.14 5.27 -6.17
N PRO A 112 -10.08 6.54 -6.64
CA PRO A 112 -10.72 7.64 -5.92
C PRO A 112 -12.23 7.46 -5.75
N ARG A 113 -12.92 6.91 -6.76
CA ARG A 113 -14.37 6.63 -6.71
C ARG A 113 -14.67 5.47 -5.76
N LEU A 114 -13.86 4.43 -5.80
CA LEU A 114 -13.97 3.27 -4.92
C LEU A 114 -13.79 3.67 -3.45
N LEU A 115 -12.76 4.45 -3.14
CA LEU A 115 -12.49 4.93 -1.78
C LEU A 115 -13.58 5.89 -1.28
N ALA A 116 -14.09 6.77 -2.14
CA ALA A 116 -15.22 7.63 -1.78
C ALA A 116 -16.49 6.81 -1.48
N ALA A 117 -16.74 5.73 -2.23
CA ALA A 117 -17.85 4.82 -1.96
C ALA A 117 -17.63 4.03 -0.67
N PHE A 118 -16.42 3.53 -0.44
CA PHE A 118 -16.05 2.84 0.80
C PHE A 118 -16.29 3.72 2.02
N ASN A 119 -15.79 4.95 2.00
CA ASN A 119 -15.94 5.89 3.12
C ASN A 119 -17.40 6.23 3.43
N ARG A 120 -18.27 6.26 2.41
CA ARG A 120 -19.72 6.49 2.61
C ARG A 120 -20.45 5.27 3.14
N LYS A 121 -20.11 4.07 2.66
CA LYS A 121 -20.89 2.84 2.95
C LYS A 121 -20.36 2.06 4.15
N VAL A 122 -19.09 2.17 4.47
CA VAL A 122 -18.42 1.35 5.49
C VAL A 122 -17.90 2.19 6.65
N SER A 123 -16.81 2.90 6.47
CA SER A 123 -16.20 3.81 7.47
C SER A 123 -15.07 4.62 6.83
N PRO A 124 -14.71 5.78 7.39
CA PRO A 124 -13.52 6.51 6.96
C PRO A 124 -12.26 5.63 7.06
N LEU A 125 -11.49 5.60 5.97
CA LEU A 125 -10.25 4.85 5.86
C LEU A 125 -9.12 5.77 5.39
N LYS A 126 -7.99 5.73 6.08
CA LYS A 126 -6.78 6.41 5.62
C LYS A 126 -6.04 5.50 4.65
N VAL A 127 -5.93 5.93 3.39
CA VAL A 127 -5.23 5.16 2.35
C VAL A 127 -4.11 6.01 1.78
N LYS A 128 -2.90 5.48 1.76
CA LYS A 128 -1.77 6.08 1.06
C LYS A 128 -1.56 5.33 -0.25
N VAL A 129 -1.71 6.04 -1.37
CA VAL A 129 -1.61 5.46 -2.70
C VAL A 129 -0.33 5.91 -3.37
N THR A 130 0.53 4.97 -3.76
CA THR A 130 1.69 5.22 -4.62
C THR A 130 1.30 4.88 -6.06
N ILE A 131 1.40 5.86 -6.98
CA ILE A 131 1.11 5.64 -8.41
C ILE A 131 2.42 5.40 -9.15
N THR A 132 2.46 4.29 -9.92
CA THR A 132 3.58 3.92 -10.79
C THR A 132 3.05 3.15 -12.01
N ASP A 133 3.86 2.43 -12.74
CA ASP A 133 3.40 1.49 -13.77
C ASP A 133 2.98 0.14 -13.15
N SER A 134 2.41 -0.75 -13.95
CA SER A 134 1.92 -2.04 -13.43
C SER A 134 3.06 -2.92 -12.89
N GLU A 135 4.24 -2.86 -13.47
CA GLU A 135 5.40 -3.63 -13.04
C GLU A 135 5.96 -3.11 -11.71
N GLY A 136 6.03 -1.80 -11.55
CA GLY A 136 6.40 -1.15 -10.30
C GLY A 136 5.45 -1.49 -9.16
N VAL A 137 4.14 -1.55 -9.41
CA VAL A 137 3.14 -2.00 -8.42
C VAL A 137 3.42 -3.42 -7.94
N LEU A 138 3.65 -4.37 -8.87
CA LEU A 138 3.94 -5.76 -8.50
C LEU A 138 5.24 -5.88 -7.71
N ASN A 139 6.28 -5.10 -8.06
CA ASN A 139 7.53 -5.05 -7.33
C ASN A 139 7.36 -4.54 -5.89
N LEU A 140 6.56 -3.48 -5.67
CA LEU A 140 6.24 -2.97 -4.34
C LEU A 140 5.49 -4.00 -3.49
N LEU A 141 4.54 -4.73 -4.08
CA LEU A 141 3.85 -5.84 -3.42
C LEU A 141 4.81 -6.96 -3.01
N LEU A 142 5.70 -7.39 -3.91
CA LEU A 142 6.63 -8.49 -3.66
C LEU A 142 7.65 -8.14 -2.57
N ARG A 143 8.11 -6.90 -2.50
CA ARG A 143 8.97 -6.40 -1.41
C ARG A 143 8.24 -6.27 -0.07
N GLY A 144 6.92 -6.09 -0.12
CA GLY A 144 6.11 -5.85 1.06
C GLY A 144 5.99 -4.39 1.48
N ASP A 145 6.35 -3.48 0.59
CA ASP A 145 6.24 -2.04 0.81
C ASP A 145 4.77 -1.58 0.82
N VAL A 146 3.87 -2.35 0.19
CA VAL A 146 2.42 -2.14 0.18
C VAL A 146 1.67 -3.44 0.42
N GLU A 147 0.44 -3.34 0.92
CA GLU A 147 -0.43 -4.48 1.17
C GLU A 147 -1.28 -4.86 -0.05
N LEU A 148 -1.77 -3.84 -0.78
CA LEU A 148 -2.67 -3.99 -1.91
C LEU A 148 -2.11 -3.29 -3.14
N GLY A 149 -2.40 -3.87 -4.31
CA GLY A 149 -2.06 -3.30 -5.60
C GLY A 149 -3.26 -3.24 -6.53
N PHE A 150 -3.28 -2.24 -7.42
CA PHE A 150 -4.29 -2.11 -8.47
C PHE A 150 -3.59 -1.98 -9.81
N VAL A 151 -3.79 -2.96 -10.71
CA VAL A 151 -3.04 -3.03 -11.98
C VAL A 151 -3.95 -3.23 -13.18
N GLY A 152 -3.47 -2.77 -14.35
CA GLY A 152 -4.16 -2.91 -15.62
C GLY A 152 -3.78 -4.17 -16.42
N MET A 153 -3.12 -5.14 -15.78
CA MET A 153 -2.75 -6.41 -16.41
C MET A 153 -2.53 -7.50 -15.37
N LYS A 154 -2.84 -8.73 -15.73
CA LYS A 154 -2.42 -9.92 -14.98
C LYS A 154 -1.03 -10.35 -15.46
N GLN A 155 -0.19 -10.76 -14.52
CA GLN A 155 1.12 -11.34 -14.78
C GLN A 155 1.17 -12.73 -14.15
N ASP A 156 1.91 -13.64 -14.76
CA ASP A 156 2.13 -14.98 -14.21
C ASP A 156 3.18 -14.88 -13.09
N GLU A 157 2.70 -14.78 -11.85
CA GLU A 157 3.50 -14.65 -10.64
C GLU A 157 2.80 -15.38 -9.49
N ASP A 158 3.30 -16.55 -9.14
CA ASP A 158 2.70 -17.46 -8.16
C ASP A 158 2.57 -16.89 -6.75
N ARG A 159 3.39 -15.90 -6.41
CA ARG A 159 3.37 -15.25 -5.09
C ARG A 159 2.27 -14.18 -4.97
N LEU A 160 1.56 -13.88 -6.05
CA LEU A 160 0.51 -12.87 -6.10
C LEU A 160 -0.84 -13.50 -6.45
N GLU A 161 -1.90 -12.91 -5.91
CA GLU A 161 -3.29 -13.24 -6.23
C GLU A 161 -3.94 -12.05 -6.91
N PHE A 162 -4.55 -12.31 -8.08
CA PHE A 162 -5.18 -11.30 -8.92
C PHE A 162 -6.70 -11.49 -8.93
N PHE A 163 -7.43 -10.47 -8.52
CA PHE A 163 -8.88 -10.43 -8.50
C PHE A 163 -9.37 -9.44 -9.54
N PRO A 164 -10.19 -9.84 -10.54
CA PRO A 164 -10.73 -8.91 -11.52
C PRO A 164 -11.72 -7.95 -10.84
N ILE A 165 -11.59 -6.64 -11.14
CA ILE A 165 -12.40 -5.60 -10.49
C ILE A 165 -13.08 -4.64 -11.46
N TYR A 166 -12.60 -4.53 -12.69
CA TYR A 166 -13.18 -3.62 -13.66
C TYR A 166 -12.77 -4.00 -15.09
N HIS A 167 -13.69 -3.88 -16.05
CA HIS A 167 -13.41 -4.03 -17.47
C HIS A 167 -13.24 -2.67 -18.12
N ASP A 168 -12.14 -2.48 -18.84
CA ASP A 168 -11.76 -1.25 -19.53
C ASP A 168 -11.46 -1.55 -20.99
N SER A 169 -11.60 -0.54 -21.83
CA SER A 169 -11.20 -0.58 -23.24
C SER A 169 -10.01 0.31 -23.50
N VAL A 170 -9.13 -0.11 -24.39
CA VAL A 170 -8.05 0.74 -24.91
C VAL A 170 -8.48 1.24 -26.27
N ILE A 171 -8.52 2.56 -26.42
CA ILE A 171 -8.97 3.24 -27.63
C ILE A 171 -7.84 4.09 -28.23
N ILE A 172 -7.96 4.34 -29.52
CA ILE A 172 -7.08 5.24 -30.26
C ILE A 172 -7.85 6.55 -30.39
N VAL A 173 -7.21 7.67 -30.07
CA VAL A 173 -7.84 9.00 -30.10
C VAL A 173 -6.99 10.00 -30.86
N ALA A 174 -7.65 10.87 -31.58
CA ALA A 174 -7.05 12.00 -32.27
C ALA A 174 -7.73 13.31 -31.81
N PRO A 175 -7.05 14.46 -31.91
CA PRO A 175 -7.71 15.74 -31.67
C PRO A 175 -8.78 15.99 -32.76
N ARG A 176 -9.86 16.72 -32.40
CA ARG A 176 -11.04 16.90 -33.24
C ARG A 176 -10.76 17.34 -34.68
N GLY A 177 -9.73 18.14 -34.92
CA GLY A 177 -9.34 18.63 -36.26
C GLY A 177 -8.39 17.73 -37.03
N HIS A 178 -7.99 16.57 -36.48
CA HIS A 178 -7.03 15.67 -37.10
C HIS A 178 -7.64 14.94 -38.31
N PRO A 179 -6.88 14.68 -39.42
CA PRO A 179 -7.38 13.99 -40.60
C PRO A 179 -8.00 12.62 -40.35
N LEU A 180 -7.57 11.90 -39.30
CA LEU A 180 -8.07 10.58 -38.91
C LEU A 180 -9.22 10.64 -37.90
N ALA A 181 -9.58 11.81 -37.37
CA ALA A 181 -10.56 11.96 -36.30
C ALA A 181 -11.93 11.38 -36.69
N GLY A 182 -12.49 10.49 -35.87
CA GLY A 182 -13.81 9.89 -36.08
C GLY A 182 -13.90 8.89 -37.24
N LYS A 183 -12.76 8.43 -37.77
CA LYS A 183 -12.72 7.57 -38.98
C LYS A 183 -12.20 6.17 -38.67
N GLU A 184 -12.61 5.22 -39.49
CA GLU A 184 -11.94 3.94 -39.65
C GLU A 184 -10.91 4.04 -40.78
N VAL A 185 -9.63 3.77 -40.48
CA VAL A 185 -8.51 4.01 -41.37
C VAL A 185 -7.75 2.72 -41.69
N PRO A 186 -7.15 2.59 -42.88
CA PRO A 186 -6.25 1.49 -43.21
C PRO A 186 -5.02 1.48 -42.29
N TRP A 187 -4.46 0.27 -42.09
CA TRP A 187 -3.23 0.11 -41.32
C TRP A 187 -2.05 0.96 -41.85
N GLU A 188 -1.92 1.06 -43.19
CA GLU A 188 -0.83 1.81 -43.84
C GLU A 188 -0.85 3.29 -43.49
N ASP A 189 -2.05 3.90 -43.41
CA ASP A 189 -2.24 5.30 -43.03
C ASP A 189 -1.99 5.50 -41.53
N PHE A 190 -2.46 4.54 -40.72
CA PHE A 190 -2.30 4.60 -39.27
C PHE A 190 -0.84 4.47 -38.84
N LYS A 191 -0.10 3.48 -39.37
CA LYS A 191 1.31 3.22 -38.96
C LYS A 191 2.27 4.37 -39.26
N SER A 192 1.96 5.17 -40.29
CA SER A 192 2.77 6.32 -40.72
C SER A 192 2.42 7.61 -39.96
N THR A 193 1.29 7.60 -39.21
CA THR A 193 0.86 8.73 -38.39
C THR A 193 1.69 8.79 -37.10
N PRO A 194 2.19 9.98 -36.70
CA PRO A 194 2.88 10.13 -35.43
C PRO A 194 1.99 9.74 -34.25
N LEU A 195 2.43 8.77 -33.44
CA LEU A 195 1.73 8.30 -32.26
C LEU A 195 2.31 8.88 -30.98
N VAL A 196 1.45 9.25 -30.07
CA VAL A 196 1.75 9.58 -28.70
C VAL A 196 1.44 8.35 -27.83
N MET A 197 2.48 7.74 -27.28
CA MET A 197 2.39 6.46 -26.61
C MET A 197 2.72 6.58 -25.11
N ARG A 198 2.31 5.58 -24.37
CA ARG A 198 2.79 5.34 -23.01
C ARG A 198 4.16 4.65 -23.04
N GLU A 199 4.87 4.75 -21.93
CA GLU A 199 6.13 4.03 -21.67
C GLU A 199 5.96 2.51 -21.78
N ARG A 200 7.06 1.78 -21.98
CA ARG A 200 7.05 0.31 -22.21
C ARG A 200 6.48 -0.49 -21.05
N GLY A 201 6.60 -0.03 -19.80
CA GLY A 201 6.03 -0.64 -18.59
C GLY A 201 4.50 -0.52 -18.49
N SER A 202 3.87 0.31 -19.33
CA SER A 202 2.44 0.58 -19.29
C SER A 202 1.56 -0.60 -19.71
N GLY A 203 0.56 -0.94 -18.90
CA GLY A 203 -0.48 -1.90 -19.26
C GLY A 203 -1.33 -1.46 -20.45
N THR A 204 -1.53 -0.15 -20.67
CA THR A 204 -2.24 0.40 -21.85
C THR A 204 -1.48 0.10 -23.13
N ARG A 205 -0.17 0.40 -23.16
CA ARG A 205 0.67 0.11 -24.30
C ARG A 205 0.73 -1.37 -24.63
N ARG A 206 0.96 -2.22 -23.62
CA ARG A 206 1.00 -3.70 -23.82
C ARG A 206 -0.32 -4.24 -24.36
N ALA A 207 -1.47 -3.76 -23.88
CA ALA A 207 -2.77 -4.16 -24.40
C ALA A 207 -2.94 -3.76 -25.86
N PHE A 208 -2.55 -2.54 -26.22
CA PHE A 208 -2.59 -2.06 -27.60
C PHE A 208 -1.68 -2.86 -28.54
N GLU A 209 -0.42 -3.07 -28.16
CA GLU A 209 0.55 -3.84 -28.95
C GLU A 209 0.11 -5.29 -29.13
N ARG A 210 -0.55 -5.90 -28.14
CA ARG A 210 -1.17 -7.20 -28.24
C ARG A 210 -2.33 -7.19 -29.25
N GLY A 211 -3.26 -6.22 -29.15
CA GLY A 211 -4.38 -6.09 -30.08
C GLY A 211 -3.93 -5.92 -31.53
N LEU A 212 -2.82 -5.18 -31.76
CA LEU A 212 -2.20 -5.09 -33.09
C LEU A 212 -1.71 -6.46 -33.60
N LYS A 213 -0.99 -7.20 -32.76
CA LYS A 213 -0.49 -8.55 -33.13
C LYS A 213 -1.61 -9.52 -33.44
N GLU A 214 -2.70 -9.49 -32.65
CA GLU A 214 -3.89 -10.30 -32.87
C GLU A 214 -4.59 -9.96 -34.20
N ALA A 215 -4.50 -8.70 -34.65
CA ALA A 215 -4.98 -8.25 -35.95
C ALA A 215 -3.98 -8.54 -37.12
N GLY A 216 -2.84 -9.17 -36.84
CA GLY A 216 -1.81 -9.46 -37.83
C GLY A 216 -0.86 -8.29 -38.13
N TYR A 217 -0.91 -7.22 -37.33
CA TYR A 217 -0.05 -6.04 -37.51
C TYR A 217 1.19 -6.08 -36.62
N ASN A 218 2.30 -5.56 -37.17
CA ASN A 218 3.56 -5.50 -36.43
C ASN A 218 3.72 -4.16 -35.68
N PRO A 219 3.69 -4.13 -34.34
CA PRO A 219 3.84 -2.90 -33.55
C PRO A 219 5.14 -2.16 -33.79
N SER A 220 6.22 -2.84 -34.23
CA SER A 220 7.52 -2.18 -34.48
C SER A 220 7.52 -1.28 -35.72
N ARG A 221 6.46 -1.35 -36.55
CA ARG A 221 6.28 -0.47 -37.72
C ARG A 221 5.56 0.83 -37.42
N LEU A 222 5.14 1.04 -36.15
CA LEU A 222 4.50 2.29 -35.73
C LEU A 222 5.49 3.44 -35.68
N THR A 223 5.05 4.61 -36.12
CA THR A 223 5.79 5.85 -35.99
C THR A 223 5.50 6.47 -34.63
N VAL A 224 6.34 6.19 -33.61
CA VAL A 224 6.18 6.78 -32.28
C VAL A 224 6.85 8.15 -32.28
N GLY A 225 6.04 9.22 -32.21
CA GLY A 225 6.49 10.60 -32.17
C GLY A 225 6.85 11.09 -30.76
N ALA A 226 6.16 10.56 -29.73
CA ALA A 226 6.42 10.88 -28.33
C ALA A 226 6.04 9.75 -27.39
N GLU A 227 6.70 9.69 -26.23
CA GLU A 227 6.44 8.73 -25.17
C GLU A 227 6.31 9.44 -23.82
N PHE A 228 5.24 9.13 -23.04
CA PHE A 228 4.95 9.75 -21.75
C PHE A 228 4.66 8.70 -20.68
N GLY A 229 5.07 9.01 -19.43
CA GLY A 229 4.89 8.18 -18.25
C GLY A 229 3.47 8.21 -17.64
N SER A 230 2.51 8.97 -18.16
CA SER A 230 1.15 9.00 -17.65
C SER A 230 0.10 9.12 -18.76
N SER A 231 -1.10 8.58 -18.52
CA SER A 231 -2.23 8.67 -19.47
C SER A 231 -2.76 10.09 -19.61
N ALA A 232 -2.70 10.88 -18.53
CA ALA A 232 -3.06 12.29 -18.55
C ALA A 232 -2.12 13.08 -19.50
N ALA A 233 -0.80 12.85 -19.43
CA ALA A 233 0.16 13.52 -20.32
C ALA A 233 -0.05 13.11 -21.79
N VAL A 234 -0.29 11.82 -22.08
CA VAL A 234 -0.64 11.38 -23.45
C VAL A 234 -1.88 12.11 -23.95
N LYS A 235 -2.93 12.19 -23.14
CA LYS A 235 -4.19 12.86 -23.49
C LYS A 235 -3.98 14.33 -23.80
N GLU A 236 -3.26 15.06 -22.95
CA GLU A 236 -2.97 16.48 -23.16
C GLU A 236 -2.07 16.71 -24.40
N ALA A 237 -1.08 15.85 -24.64
CA ALA A 237 -0.25 15.92 -25.83
C ALA A 237 -1.07 15.70 -27.13
N VAL A 238 -2.03 14.78 -27.12
CA VAL A 238 -2.98 14.58 -28.23
C VAL A 238 -3.83 15.84 -28.46
N LYS A 239 -4.42 16.40 -27.40
CA LYS A 239 -5.21 17.64 -27.51
C LYS A 239 -4.40 18.82 -28.03
N ALA A 240 -3.11 18.89 -27.68
CA ALA A 240 -2.17 19.88 -28.21
C ALA A 240 -1.77 19.64 -29.68
N GLY A 241 -2.23 18.55 -30.29
CA GLY A 241 -1.97 18.26 -31.70
C GLY A 241 -0.64 17.54 -31.99
N LEU A 242 0.01 16.95 -30.96
CA LEU A 242 1.30 16.25 -31.14
C LEU A 242 1.18 14.97 -31.98
N GLY A 243 -0.01 14.41 -32.10
CA GLY A 243 -0.29 13.19 -32.87
C GLY A 243 -1.54 12.46 -32.38
N VAL A 244 -1.63 11.21 -32.77
CA VAL A 244 -2.71 10.29 -32.37
C VAL A 244 -2.29 9.51 -31.14
N GLY A 245 -3.13 9.43 -30.10
CA GLY A 245 -2.80 8.78 -28.83
C GLY A 245 -3.51 7.46 -28.63
N VAL A 246 -2.92 6.64 -27.77
CA VAL A 246 -3.52 5.37 -27.30
C VAL A 246 -3.76 5.51 -25.81
N ILE A 247 -5.03 5.50 -25.41
CA ILE A 247 -5.45 5.72 -24.01
C ILE A 247 -6.55 4.74 -23.58
N SER A 248 -6.82 4.71 -22.28
CA SER A 248 -7.98 4.04 -21.72
C SER A 248 -9.26 4.81 -22.04
N ASP A 249 -10.34 4.11 -22.35
CA ASP A 249 -11.68 4.71 -22.49
C ASP A 249 -12.09 5.43 -21.20
N LEU A 250 -11.78 4.85 -20.05
CA LEU A 250 -12.03 5.48 -18.75
C LEU A 250 -11.31 6.82 -18.59
N ALA A 251 -10.11 6.98 -19.16
CA ALA A 251 -9.37 8.24 -19.16
C ALA A 251 -9.90 9.25 -20.19
N ALA A 252 -10.52 8.78 -21.27
CA ALA A 252 -11.13 9.62 -22.30
C ALA A 252 -12.54 10.11 -21.91
N LYS A 253 -13.16 9.49 -20.90
CA LYS A 253 -14.55 9.75 -20.52
C LYS A 253 -14.76 11.23 -20.18
N GLY A 254 -15.71 11.86 -20.89
CA GLY A 254 -16.05 13.28 -20.75
C GLY A 254 -15.37 14.21 -21.78
N GLU A 255 -14.34 13.73 -22.48
CA GLU A 255 -13.66 14.48 -23.56
C GLU A 255 -13.90 13.84 -24.93
N LEU A 256 -14.25 12.55 -24.96
CA LEU A 256 -14.58 11.83 -26.20
C LEU A 256 -15.84 12.43 -26.85
N GLY A 257 -15.75 12.70 -28.15
CA GLY A 257 -16.81 13.39 -28.91
C GLY A 257 -16.76 14.92 -28.81
N ARG A 258 -15.93 15.50 -27.94
CA ARG A 258 -15.72 16.93 -27.77
C ARG A 258 -14.35 17.36 -28.29
N ASP A 259 -13.32 17.15 -27.49
CA ASP A 259 -11.94 17.54 -27.80
C ASP A 259 -11.17 16.37 -28.45
N LEU A 260 -11.56 15.15 -28.14
CA LEU A 260 -10.98 13.91 -28.64
C LEU A 260 -12.00 13.14 -29.49
N MET A 261 -11.54 12.58 -30.58
CA MET A 261 -12.31 11.74 -31.48
C MET A 261 -11.67 10.35 -31.57
N GLU A 262 -12.50 9.31 -31.48
CA GLU A 262 -12.01 7.94 -31.65
C GLU A 262 -11.51 7.71 -33.08
N VAL A 263 -10.43 6.96 -33.21
CA VAL A 263 -9.91 6.45 -34.49
C VAL A 263 -9.97 4.93 -34.45
N LYS A 264 -10.50 4.32 -35.51
CA LYS A 264 -10.51 2.86 -35.65
C LYS A 264 -9.53 2.45 -36.73
N VAL A 265 -8.80 1.35 -36.51
CA VAL A 265 -7.94 0.77 -37.52
C VAL A 265 -8.64 -0.42 -38.14
N LYS A 266 -8.74 -0.44 -39.46
CA LYS A 266 -9.43 -1.48 -40.21
C LYS A 266 -8.88 -2.86 -39.88
N GLY A 267 -9.77 -3.79 -39.56
CA GLY A 267 -9.41 -5.16 -39.17
C GLY A 267 -9.01 -5.36 -37.71
N MET A 268 -8.88 -4.28 -36.90
CA MET A 268 -8.67 -4.43 -35.47
C MET A 268 -10.00 -4.67 -34.73
N LYS A 269 -9.99 -5.62 -33.83
CA LYS A 269 -11.08 -5.81 -32.86
C LYS A 269 -10.95 -4.80 -31.71
N PRO A 270 -12.07 -4.48 -31.01
CA PRO A 270 -11.99 -3.70 -29.79
C PRO A 270 -11.01 -4.31 -28.80
N ILE A 271 -10.14 -3.48 -28.24
CA ILE A 271 -9.12 -3.93 -27.29
C ILE A 271 -9.70 -3.78 -25.89
N SER A 272 -10.14 -4.90 -25.32
CA SER A 272 -10.57 -4.95 -23.93
C SER A 272 -9.45 -5.41 -23.00
N ARG A 273 -9.50 -4.95 -21.77
CA ARG A 273 -8.62 -5.39 -20.69
C ARG A 273 -9.33 -5.40 -19.36
N THR A 274 -8.74 -6.07 -18.39
CA THR A 274 -9.28 -6.15 -17.03
C THR A 274 -8.33 -5.47 -16.07
N PHE A 275 -8.86 -4.66 -15.16
CA PHE A 275 -8.13 -4.19 -14.00
C PHE A 275 -8.28 -5.19 -12.87
N TYR A 276 -7.21 -5.34 -12.11
CA TYR A 276 -7.13 -6.30 -11.02
C TYR A 276 -6.75 -5.60 -9.72
N LEU A 277 -7.41 -5.99 -8.64
CA LEU A 277 -6.89 -5.87 -7.30
C LEU A 277 -5.89 -7.02 -7.10
N VAL A 278 -4.75 -6.73 -6.49
CA VAL A 278 -3.66 -7.69 -6.29
C VAL A 278 -3.19 -7.65 -4.85
N LYS A 279 -2.96 -8.82 -4.27
CA LYS A 279 -2.33 -8.97 -2.95
C LYS A 279 -1.31 -10.10 -2.97
N ARG A 280 -0.45 -10.17 -1.98
CA ARG A 280 0.46 -11.32 -1.82
C ARG A 280 -0.31 -12.55 -1.37
N ARG A 281 -0.01 -13.69 -2.00
CA ARG A 281 -0.57 -14.98 -1.63
C ARG A 281 -0.12 -15.40 -0.24
N GLY A 282 -1.04 -15.89 0.56
CA GLY A 282 -0.77 -16.37 1.93
C GLY A 282 -0.36 -15.29 2.93
N LYS A 283 -0.31 -14.00 2.55
CA LYS A 283 0.00 -12.90 3.47
C LYS A 283 -1.26 -12.45 4.18
N THR A 284 -1.23 -12.43 5.52
CA THR A 284 -2.26 -11.81 6.33
C THR A 284 -2.26 -10.30 6.08
N LEU A 285 -3.42 -9.76 5.75
CA LEU A 285 -3.67 -8.32 5.60
C LEU A 285 -4.02 -7.70 6.95
N THR A 286 -3.80 -6.41 7.08
CA THR A 286 -4.41 -5.64 8.18
C THR A 286 -5.94 -5.70 8.09
N PRO A 287 -6.69 -5.57 9.20
CA PRO A 287 -8.15 -5.56 9.17
C PRO A 287 -8.72 -4.49 8.23
N ALA A 288 -8.10 -3.32 8.17
CA ALA A 288 -8.47 -2.23 7.27
C ALA A 288 -8.28 -2.62 5.79
N ALA A 289 -7.14 -3.21 5.42
CA ALA A 289 -6.87 -3.69 4.07
C ALA A 289 -7.81 -4.84 3.67
N SER A 290 -8.09 -5.79 4.58
CA SER A 290 -9.03 -6.87 4.32
C SER A 290 -10.43 -6.34 3.99
N ARG A 291 -10.94 -5.39 4.77
CA ARG A 291 -12.25 -4.76 4.50
C ARG A 291 -12.28 -4.00 3.17
N LEU A 292 -11.19 -3.34 2.80
CA LEU A 292 -11.10 -2.69 1.49
C LEU A 292 -11.13 -3.71 0.36
N VAL A 293 -10.49 -4.87 0.51
CA VAL A 293 -10.57 -5.98 -0.44
C VAL A 293 -12.01 -6.47 -0.58
N ASP A 294 -12.66 -6.83 0.52
CA ASP A 294 -14.02 -7.37 0.52
C ASP A 294 -15.00 -6.39 -0.14
N PHE A 295 -14.89 -5.10 0.21
CA PHE A 295 -15.69 -4.04 -0.39
C PHE A 295 -15.43 -3.92 -1.90
N THR A 296 -14.16 -3.90 -2.31
CA THR A 296 -13.78 -3.78 -3.72
C THR A 296 -14.35 -4.92 -4.54
N LEU A 297 -14.30 -6.14 -4.03
CA LEU A 297 -14.82 -7.33 -4.72
C LEU A 297 -16.36 -7.33 -4.76
N SER A 298 -17.02 -6.84 -3.71
CA SER A 298 -18.49 -6.71 -3.71
C SER A 298 -19.00 -5.65 -4.71
N GLU A 299 -18.27 -4.53 -4.88
CA GLU A 299 -18.63 -3.50 -5.88
C GLU A 299 -18.33 -4.00 -7.31
N ALA A 300 -17.33 -4.85 -7.50
CA ALA A 300 -16.99 -5.42 -8.81
C ALA A 300 -17.98 -6.49 -9.30
N ALA A 301 -18.75 -7.09 -8.40
CA ALA A 301 -19.78 -8.10 -8.70
C ALA A 301 -21.14 -7.50 -9.10
N GLN A 302 -21.32 -6.18 -8.95
CA GLN A 302 -22.51 -5.42 -9.35
C GLN A 302 -22.34 -4.83 -10.74
#